data_403131860060f7205b642a61f52015f0
#
_entry.id   403131860060f7205b642a61f52015f0
#
_cell.length_a   1.000
_cell.length_b   1.000
_cell.length_c   1.000
_cell.angle_alpha   90.00
_cell.angle_beta   90.00
_cell.angle_gamma   90.00
#
_symmetry.space_group_name_H-M   'P 1'
#
loop_
_entity.id
_entity.type
_entity.pdbx_description
1 polymer ?
#
loop_
_entity_poly.entity_id
_entity_poly.type
_entity_poly.pdbx_seq_one_letter_code
_entity_poly.pdbx_strand_id
1 'polypeptide(L)'
;LNAADMLQPGGQMLYSTCTFAPAEDEEVISWLLEQRPDLSLISMENYEGFSSGNPAWGNGSPELKKCVRIFPHKMAGEGHFLALLKKEGQSGPTATISKGTKLPADVKKYIGEFFNEIDLKSLGGQPFDWNRVEVRADKVYYLPPVSCSFRGLTFLRNGLYLGDLKKNRFEPSQPLALAFRKDEVEAIISLPVDDPRLERYLKGETLTILPEEAVHTKGWHLLCVEGYPLGFGKLVNGTLKNKYP
;
A
#
# COMPACT_ATOMS: atom_id res chain seq x y z
N LEU A 1 -24.09 10.24 -1.93
CA LEU A 1 -24.78 10.02 -0.63
C LEU A 1 -24.33 8.72 0.03
N ASN A 2 -24.38 7.58 -0.66
CA ASN A 2 -24.01 6.28 -0.06
C ASN A 2 -22.63 6.27 0.61
N ALA A 3 -21.63 6.91 -0.02
CA ALA A 3 -20.29 7.01 0.58
C ALA A 3 -20.29 7.84 1.87
N ALA A 4 -21.08 8.92 1.91
CA ALA A 4 -21.27 9.73 3.12
C ALA A 4 -22.00 8.96 4.25
N ASP A 5 -22.97 8.11 3.87
CA ASP A 5 -23.67 7.23 4.82
C ASP A 5 -22.74 6.19 5.44
N MET A 6 -21.77 5.71 4.69
CA MET A 6 -20.75 4.74 5.15
C MET A 6 -19.70 5.36 6.10
N LEU A 7 -19.56 6.69 6.12
CA LEU A 7 -18.62 7.35 7.02
C LEU A 7 -19.06 7.20 8.48
N GLN A 8 -18.13 6.81 9.33
CA GLN A 8 -18.31 6.91 10.77
C GLN A 8 -18.25 8.37 11.21
N PRO A 9 -18.90 8.74 12.33
CA PRO A 9 -18.72 10.06 12.95
C PRO A 9 -17.23 10.38 13.13
N GLY A 10 -16.79 11.58 12.76
CA GLY A 10 -15.38 11.99 12.76
C GLY A 10 -14.55 11.47 11.58
N GLY A 11 -15.11 10.58 10.74
CA GLY A 11 -14.47 10.04 9.56
C GLY A 11 -14.27 11.07 8.45
N GLN A 12 -13.37 10.78 7.51
CA GLN A 12 -13.06 11.64 6.37
C GLN A 12 -13.30 10.91 5.06
N MET A 13 -13.67 11.66 4.03
CA MET A 13 -13.88 11.18 2.66
C MET A 13 -13.20 12.13 1.68
N LEU A 14 -12.38 11.59 0.79
CA LEU A 14 -11.87 12.34 -0.35
C LEU A 14 -12.77 12.08 -1.57
N TYR A 15 -13.35 13.14 -2.12
CA TYR A 15 -13.99 13.13 -3.41
C TYR A 15 -13.02 13.63 -4.46
N SER A 16 -12.89 12.94 -5.58
CA SER A 16 -12.01 13.35 -6.67
C SER A 16 -12.60 13.03 -8.03
N THR A 17 -12.31 13.88 -9.01
CA THR A 17 -12.62 13.67 -10.42
C THR A 17 -11.39 14.01 -11.27
N CYS A 18 -11.40 13.55 -12.52
CA CYS A 18 -10.42 13.94 -13.53
C CYS A 18 -11.02 14.91 -14.58
N THR A 19 -12.16 15.53 -14.28
CA THR A 19 -12.81 16.52 -15.16
C THR A 19 -12.54 17.94 -14.69
N PHE A 20 -12.87 18.92 -15.54
CA PHE A 20 -12.86 20.35 -15.23
C PHE A 20 -14.27 20.93 -15.19
N ALA A 21 -15.30 20.08 -15.36
CA ALA A 21 -16.69 20.50 -15.40
C ALA A 21 -17.19 20.87 -14.00
N PRO A 22 -17.62 22.12 -13.75
CA PRO A 22 -18.18 22.50 -12.46
C PRO A 22 -19.35 21.62 -11.99
N ALA A 23 -20.14 21.12 -12.97
CA ALA A 23 -21.27 20.22 -12.69
C ALA A 23 -20.87 18.87 -12.08
N GLU A 24 -19.61 18.45 -12.25
CA GLU A 24 -19.06 17.23 -11.66
C GLU A 24 -18.15 17.53 -10.45
N ASP A 25 -17.85 18.77 -10.21
CA ASP A 25 -16.89 19.25 -9.22
C ASP A 25 -17.59 20.07 -8.10
N GLU A 26 -17.54 21.41 -8.15
CA GLU A 26 -18.09 22.27 -7.09
C GLU A 26 -19.59 22.14 -6.93
N GLU A 27 -20.36 21.89 -8.01
CA GLU A 27 -21.80 21.71 -7.90
C GLU A 27 -22.14 20.41 -7.17
N VAL A 28 -21.42 19.32 -7.40
CA VAL A 28 -21.61 18.06 -6.65
C VAL A 28 -21.31 18.26 -5.19
N ILE A 29 -20.23 18.97 -4.85
CA ILE A 29 -19.86 19.23 -3.47
C ILE A 29 -20.90 20.15 -2.81
N SER A 30 -21.37 21.19 -3.49
CA SER A 30 -22.42 22.07 -3.01
C SER A 30 -23.69 21.29 -2.68
N TRP A 31 -24.15 20.48 -3.64
CA TRP A 31 -25.31 19.62 -3.45
C TRP A 31 -25.12 18.62 -2.31
N LEU A 32 -23.95 17.98 -2.21
CA LEU A 32 -23.67 17.02 -1.14
C LEU A 32 -23.73 17.66 0.24
N LEU A 33 -23.17 18.86 0.42
CA LEU A 33 -23.19 19.59 1.68
C LEU A 33 -24.62 20.05 2.06
N GLU A 34 -25.46 20.36 1.07
CA GLU A 34 -26.88 20.65 1.29
C GLU A 34 -27.68 19.43 1.75
N GLN A 35 -27.40 18.25 1.16
CA GLN A 35 -28.05 17.00 1.52
C GLN A 35 -27.53 16.42 2.84
N ARG A 36 -26.31 16.79 3.24
CA ARG A 36 -25.61 16.23 4.40
C ARG A 36 -24.98 17.35 5.25
N PRO A 37 -25.83 18.03 6.08
CA PRO A 37 -25.35 19.08 6.97
C PRO A 37 -24.33 18.61 8.01
N ASP A 38 -24.25 17.29 8.22
CA ASP A 38 -23.26 16.64 9.08
C ASP A 38 -21.86 16.52 8.44
N LEU A 39 -21.70 16.95 7.19
CA LEU A 39 -20.41 17.02 6.50
C LEU A 39 -19.89 18.46 6.43
N SER A 40 -18.59 18.60 6.52
CA SER A 40 -17.88 19.86 6.30
C SER A 40 -16.66 19.67 5.42
N LEU A 41 -16.30 20.69 4.63
CA LEU A 41 -15.03 20.72 3.90
C LEU A 41 -13.89 21.06 4.85
N ILE A 42 -12.79 20.32 4.73
CA ILE A 42 -11.54 20.62 5.40
C ILE A 42 -10.46 20.95 4.37
N SER A 43 -9.59 21.91 4.70
CA SER A 43 -8.47 22.30 3.83
C SER A 43 -7.46 21.17 3.74
N MET A 44 -6.94 20.95 2.55
CA MET A 44 -5.82 20.07 2.29
C MET A 44 -4.50 20.86 2.34
N GLU A 45 -3.40 20.16 2.55
CA GLU A 45 -2.08 20.74 2.40
C GLU A 45 -1.91 21.33 0.99
N ASN A 46 -1.31 22.51 0.92
CA ASN A 46 -1.12 23.20 -0.35
C ASN A 46 0.22 22.78 -0.98
N TYR A 47 0.19 22.30 -2.20
CA TYR A 47 1.37 21.96 -2.99
C TYR A 47 1.50 22.92 -4.17
N GLU A 48 2.71 23.07 -4.67
CA GLU A 48 2.97 23.86 -5.88
C GLU A 48 2.11 23.37 -7.04
N GLY A 49 1.46 24.29 -7.74
CA GLY A 49 0.52 24.00 -8.83
C GLY A 49 -0.93 23.80 -8.42
N PHE A 50 -1.24 23.64 -7.13
CA PHE A 50 -2.62 23.58 -6.64
C PHE A 50 -3.32 24.93 -6.76
N SER A 51 -4.58 24.89 -7.17
CA SER A 51 -5.47 26.05 -7.23
C SER A 51 -6.67 25.79 -6.34
N SER A 52 -7.15 26.82 -5.65
CA SER A 52 -8.39 26.71 -4.87
C SER A 52 -9.61 26.46 -5.75
N GLY A 53 -10.60 25.76 -5.24
CA GLY A 53 -11.93 25.67 -5.85
C GLY A 53 -12.56 27.05 -6.00
N ASN A 54 -13.47 27.17 -6.97
CA ASN A 54 -14.14 28.44 -7.29
C ASN A 54 -15.58 28.44 -6.78
N PRO A 55 -15.92 29.26 -5.76
CA PRO A 55 -17.30 29.36 -5.24
C PRO A 55 -18.34 29.67 -6.31
N ALA A 56 -17.99 30.46 -7.34
CA ALA A 56 -18.93 30.83 -8.40
C ALA A 56 -19.29 29.65 -9.34
N TRP A 57 -18.57 28.55 -9.26
CA TRP A 57 -18.84 27.32 -9.99
C TRP A 57 -19.68 26.31 -9.19
N GLY A 58 -20.13 26.69 -8.02
CA GLY A 58 -21.08 25.98 -7.19
C GLY A 58 -22.17 26.91 -6.68
N ASN A 59 -22.58 26.73 -5.44
CA ASN A 59 -23.64 27.55 -4.81
C ASN A 59 -23.17 28.91 -4.25
N GLY A 60 -21.93 29.32 -4.55
CA GLY A 60 -21.37 30.57 -4.05
C GLY A 60 -20.75 30.50 -2.63
N SER A 61 -20.83 29.37 -1.97
CA SER A 61 -20.27 29.21 -0.62
C SER A 61 -18.74 29.43 -0.61
N PRO A 62 -18.21 30.30 0.28
CA PRO A 62 -16.78 30.50 0.40
C PRO A 62 -16.03 29.23 0.85
N GLU A 63 -16.70 28.26 1.44
CA GLU A 63 -16.13 26.97 1.84
C GLU A 63 -15.57 26.18 0.65
N LEU A 64 -16.14 26.37 -0.54
CA LEU A 64 -15.66 25.71 -1.76
C LEU A 64 -14.20 26.07 -2.13
N LYS A 65 -13.66 27.14 -1.57
CA LYS A 65 -12.23 27.47 -1.69
C LYS A 65 -11.31 26.43 -1.06
N LYS A 66 -11.84 25.59 -0.17
CA LYS A 66 -11.09 24.46 0.43
C LYS A 66 -10.91 23.28 -0.53
N CYS A 67 -11.71 23.23 -1.60
CA CYS A 67 -11.48 22.29 -2.69
C CYS A 67 -10.20 22.66 -3.43
N VAL A 68 -9.61 21.69 -4.11
CA VAL A 68 -8.40 21.86 -4.91
C VAL A 68 -8.68 21.52 -6.36
N ARG A 69 -8.20 22.38 -7.25
CA ARG A 69 -8.13 22.12 -8.70
C ARG A 69 -6.68 22.01 -9.15
N ILE A 70 -6.36 20.94 -9.85
CA ILE A 70 -5.07 20.70 -10.44
C ILE A 70 -5.22 20.87 -11.95
N PHE A 71 -4.47 21.83 -12.52
CA PHE A 71 -4.53 22.13 -13.95
C PHE A 71 -3.22 21.74 -14.63
N PRO A 72 -3.27 21.10 -15.83
CA PRO A 72 -2.07 20.68 -16.56
C PRO A 72 -1.10 21.81 -16.92
N HIS A 73 -1.61 23.04 -17.05
CA HIS A 73 -0.78 24.21 -17.35
C HIS A 73 -0.05 24.78 -16.11
N LYS A 74 -0.34 24.29 -14.92
CA LYS A 74 0.30 24.69 -13.65
C LYS A 74 1.14 23.59 -13.03
N MET A 75 0.87 22.35 -13.37
CA MET A 75 1.55 21.18 -12.83
C MET A 75 1.66 20.10 -13.90
N ALA A 76 2.82 19.51 -14.07
CA ALA A 76 3.00 18.40 -14.99
C ALA A 76 2.13 17.20 -14.58
N GLY A 77 1.25 16.75 -15.44
CA GLY A 77 0.32 15.64 -15.20
C GLY A 77 -1.06 15.90 -15.76
N GLU A 78 -1.99 15.01 -15.42
CA GLU A 78 -3.42 15.15 -15.74
C GLU A 78 -4.09 16.13 -14.76
N GLY A 79 -5.24 16.66 -15.18
CA GLY A 79 -6.04 17.52 -14.32
C GLY A 79 -6.86 16.71 -13.31
N HIS A 80 -7.06 17.29 -12.13
CA HIS A 80 -7.92 16.72 -11.10
C HIS A 80 -8.67 17.78 -10.31
N PHE A 81 -9.82 17.38 -9.80
CA PHE A 81 -10.51 18.09 -8.73
C PHE A 81 -10.51 17.25 -7.46
N LEU A 82 -10.28 17.88 -6.31
CA LEU A 82 -10.23 17.21 -5.00
C LEU A 82 -11.07 17.98 -3.99
N ALA A 83 -11.88 17.27 -3.19
CA ALA A 83 -12.58 17.82 -2.06
C ALA A 83 -12.47 16.86 -0.86
N LEU A 84 -11.86 17.33 0.22
CA LEU A 84 -11.74 16.55 1.45
C LEU A 84 -12.86 16.92 2.41
N LEU A 85 -13.71 15.95 2.72
CA LEU A 85 -14.87 16.11 3.60
C LEU A 85 -14.63 15.38 4.92
N LYS A 86 -15.20 15.94 5.98
CA LYS A 86 -15.21 15.35 7.32
C LYS A 86 -16.64 15.29 7.84
N LYS A 87 -17.01 14.14 8.40
CA LYS A 87 -18.30 13.96 9.09
C LYS A 87 -18.18 14.43 10.54
N GLU A 88 -19.19 15.15 11.01
CA GLU A 88 -19.27 15.59 12.40
C GLU A 88 -19.30 14.41 13.38
N GLY A 89 -18.88 14.68 14.62
CA GLY A 89 -18.86 13.71 15.70
C GLY A 89 -17.46 13.17 16.01
N GLN A 90 -17.41 12.30 16.99
CA GLN A 90 -16.19 11.61 17.40
C GLN A 90 -16.19 10.19 16.83
N SER A 91 -15.01 9.73 16.41
CA SER A 91 -14.84 8.35 16.00
C SER A 91 -15.30 7.41 17.10
N GLY A 92 -16.12 6.44 16.74
CA GLY A 92 -16.49 5.36 17.64
C GLY A 92 -15.28 4.55 18.13
N PRO A 93 -15.50 3.56 18.99
CA PRO A 93 -14.42 2.75 19.52
C PRO A 93 -13.61 2.16 18.36
N THR A 94 -12.28 2.26 18.49
CA THR A 94 -11.33 1.73 17.52
C THR A 94 -11.66 0.26 17.24
N ALA A 95 -11.70 -0.10 15.97
CA ALA A 95 -11.96 -1.48 15.56
C ALA A 95 -10.99 -2.45 16.26
N THR A 96 -11.47 -3.68 16.47
CA THR A 96 -10.73 -4.73 17.18
C THR A 96 -9.44 -5.07 16.43
N ILE A 97 -8.36 -5.34 17.16
CA ILE A 97 -7.10 -5.84 16.57
C ILE A 97 -7.39 -7.15 15.82
N SER A 98 -6.96 -7.22 14.58
CA SER A 98 -7.06 -8.44 13.77
C SER A 98 -6.26 -9.57 14.43
N LYS A 99 -6.91 -10.71 14.60
CA LYS A 99 -6.23 -11.94 14.98
C LYS A 99 -6.27 -12.92 13.83
N GLY A 100 -5.09 -13.41 13.45
CA GLY A 100 -4.94 -14.48 12.50
C GLY A 100 -5.37 -15.84 13.07
N THR A 101 -5.14 -16.88 12.31
CA THR A 101 -5.37 -18.26 12.72
C THR A 101 -4.24 -18.75 13.62
N LYS A 102 -4.53 -19.71 14.49
CA LYS A 102 -3.46 -20.40 15.22
C LYS A 102 -2.58 -21.15 14.22
N LEU A 103 -1.34 -20.72 14.08
CA LEU A 103 -0.41 -21.29 13.12
C LEU A 103 0.09 -22.66 13.59
N PRO A 104 0.11 -23.70 12.76
CA PRO A 104 0.87 -24.92 12.97
C PRO A 104 2.37 -24.59 13.14
N ALA A 105 3.06 -25.39 13.95
CA ALA A 105 4.47 -25.14 14.29
C ALA A 105 5.41 -25.20 13.07
N ASP A 106 5.14 -26.11 12.15
CA ASP A 106 5.87 -26.25 10.87
C ASP A 106 5.69 -25.03 9.96
N VAL A 107 4.47 -24.50 9.86
CA VAL A 107 4.18 -23.26 9.10
C VAL A 107 4.97 -22.09 9.66
N LYS A 108 4.92 -21.91 10.98
CA LYS A 108 5.71 -20.85 11.63
C LYS A 108 7.21 -21.04 11.41
N LYS A 109 7.69 -22.28 11.42
CA LYS A 109 9.07 -22.62 11.13
C LYS A 109 9.48 -22.20 9.72
N TYR A 110 8.73 -22.59 8.67
CA TYR A 110 9.09 -22.28 7.29
C TYR A 110 9.07 -20.79 6.97
N ILE A 111 8.11 -20.05 7.51
CA ILE A 111 8.08 -18.58 7.38
C ILE A 111 9.26 -17.96 8.15
N GLY A 112 9.54 -18.44 9.34
CA GLY A 112 10.67 -17.98 10.17
C GLY A 112 12.02 -18.25 9.53
N GLU A 113 12.22 -19.39 8.88
CA GLU A 113 13.43 -19.71 8.12
C GLU A 113 13.65 -18.70 6.99
N PHE A 114 12.60 -18.36 6.24
CA PHE A 114 12.69 -17.32 5.20
C PHE A 114 13.02 -15.94 5.81
N PHE A 115 12.37 -15.54 6.89
CA PHE A 115 12.64 -14.26 7.56
C PHE A 115 14.06 -14.18 8.12
N ASN A 116 14.61 -15.29 8.60
CA ASN A 116 16.02 -15.37 9.01
C ASN A 116 16.97 -15.26 7.81
N GLU A 117 16.63 -15.88 6.65
CA GLU A 117 17.48 -15.79 5.46
C GLU A 117 17.56 -14.34 4.90
N ILE A 118 16.52 -13.52 5.09
CA ILE A 118 16.53 -12.12 4.64
C ILE A 118 16.92 -11.13 5.75
N ASP A 119 17.22 -11.62 6.95
CA ASP A 119 17.48 -10.79 8.15
C ASP A 119 16.40 -9.72 8.36
N LEU A 120 15.15 -10.21 8.53
CA LEU A 120 13.98 -9.34 8.73
C LEU A 120 14.09 -8.55 10.03
N LYS A 121 14.05 -7.23 9.95
CA LYS A 121 14.01 -6.31 11.10
C LYS A 121 12.59 -5.89 11.46
N SER A 122 11.82 -5.51 10.43
CA SER A 122 10.45 -5.01 10.58
C SER A 122 9.64 -5.22 9.31
N LEU A 123 8.35 -4.97 9.38
CA LEU A 123 7.46 -4.90 8.23
C LEU A 123 6.49 -3.73 8.41
N GLY A 124 6.57 -2.74 7.51
CA GLY A 124 5.81 -1.51 7.62
C GLY A 124 6.24 -0.64 8.81
N GLY A 125 7.53 -0.66 9.17
CA GLY A 125 8.12 0.10 10.27
C GLY A 125 7.79 -0.45 11.66
N GLN A 126 7.20 -1.66 11.75
CA GLN A 126 6.84 -2.29 13.02
C GLN A 126 7.42 -3.72 13.11
N PRO A 127 7.74 -4.21 14.31
CA PRO A 127 8.10 -5.61 14.51
C PRO A 127 7.02 -6.54 13.96
N PHE A 128 7.43 -7.65 13.35
CA PHE A 128 6.50 -8.61 12.78
C PHE A 128 5.65 -9.30 13.86
N ASP A 129 4.34 -9.14 13.78
CA ASP A 129 3.38 -9.73 14.74
C ASP A 129 2.78 -11.03 14.18
N TRP A 130 3.25 -12.15 14.73
CA TRP A 130 2.77 -13.49 14.37
C TRP A 130 1.27 -13.70 14.60
N ASN A 131 0.63 -12.94 15.49
CA ASN A 131 -0.81 -13.05 15.73
C ASN A 131 -1.65 -12.52 14.57
N ARG A 132 -1.05 -11.77 13.67
CA ARG A 132 -1.71 -11.22 12.48
C ARG A 132 -1.54 -12.10 11.24
N VAL A 133 -0.88 -13.24 11.36
CA VAL A 133 -0.69 -14.16 10.23
C VAL A 133 -1.92 -15.05 10.08
N GLU A 134 -2.48 -15.09 8.89
CA GLU A 134 -3.59 -15.94 8.50
C GLU A 134 -3.19 -16.87 7.36
N VAL A 135 -3.54 -18.14 7.48
CA VAL A 135 -3.33 -19.15 6.41
C VAL A 135 -4.67 -19.57 5.86
N ARG A 136 -4.80 -19.47 4.54
CA ARG A 136 -5.98 -19.93 3.79
C ARG A 136 -5.52 -20.88 2.70
N ALA A 137 -5.86 -22.15 2.83
CA ALA A 137 -5.30 -23.24 2.03
C ALA A 137 -3.76 -23.24 2.12
N ASP A 138 -3.10 -22.92 1.03
CA ASP A 138 -1.63 -22.80 0.94
C ASP A 138 -1.12 -21.36 0.95
N LYS A 139 -1.99 -20.36 1.02
CA LYS A 139 -1.66 -18.93 0.97
C LYS A 139 -1.55 -18.31 2.35
N VAL A 140 -0.50 -17.54 2.55
CA VAL A 140 -0.20 -16.84 3.80
C VAL A 140 -0.46 -15.35 3.66
N TYR A 141 -1.24 -14.78 4.56
CA TYR A 141 -1.58 -13.36 4.60
C TYR A 141 -1.17 -12.71 5.93
N TYR A 142 -0.77 -11.46 5.88
CA TYR A 142 -0.53 -10.61 7.04
C TYR A 142 -1.66 -9.61 7.17
N LEU A 143 -2.50 -9.78 8.17
CA LEU A 143 -3.69 -8.97 8.36
C LEU A 143 -3.34 -7.53 8.74
N PRO A 144 -4.18 -6.53 8.40
CA PRO A 144 -4.00 -5.17 8.89
C PRO A 144 -4.07 -5.13 10.42
N PRO A 145 -3.45 -4.13 11.10
CA PRO A 145 -3.43 -4.07 12.56
C PRO A 145 -4.84 -3.88 13.17
N VAL A 146 -5.74 -3.36 12.35
CA VAL A 146 -7.13 -3.08 12.75
C VAL A 146 -8.06 -3.73 11.74
N SER A 147 -9.07 -4.46 12.18
CA SER A 147 -10.09 -5.04 11.31
C SER A 147 -11.50 -4.86 11.85
N CYS A 148 -12.45 -4.87 10.95
CA CYS A 148 -13.85 -5.07 11.26
C CYS A 148 -14.21 -6.56 11.14
N SER A 149 -15.40 -6.95 11.60
CA SER A 149 -15.90 -8.31 11.37
C SER A 149 -16.25 -8.50 9.89
N PHE A 150 -15.64 -9.49 9.27
CA PHE A 150 -15.96 -9.93 7.90
C PHE A 150 -17.03 -11.02 7.86
N ARG A 151 -17.71 -11.29 8.97
CA ARG A 151 -18.74 -12.33 9.05
C ARG A 151 -19.87 -12.04 8.05
N GLY A 152 -20.15 -12.99 7.17
CA GLY A 152 -21.17 -12.86 6.14
C GLY A 152 -20.75 -12.09 4.87
N LEU A 153 -19.49 -11.66 4.80
CA LEU A 153 -18.93 -11.02 3.61
C LEU A 153 -18.06 -11.98 2.81
N THR A 154 -18.15 -11.88 1.50
CA THR A 154 -17.21 -12.53 0.57
C THR A 154 -16.17 -11.49 0.16
N PHE A 155 -14.90 -11.83 0.31
CA PHE A 155 -13.81 -10.94 -0.08
C PHE A 155 -12.70 -11.73 -0.80
N LEU A 156 -12.06 -11.08 -1.75
CA LEU A 156 -10.98 -11.68 -2.56
C LEU A 156 -9.67 -11.72 -1.79
N ARG A 157 -9.38 -10.67 -1.04
CA ARG A 157 -8.13 -10.51 -0.30
C ARG A 157 -8.35 -9.69 0.97
N ASN A 158 -7.67 -10.08 2.05
CA ASN A 158 -7.60 -9.31 3.28
C ASN A 158 -6.15 -9.28 3.76
N GLY A 159 -5.58 -8.08 3.82
CA GLY A 159 -4.19 -7.88 4.22
C GLY A 159 -3.15 -8.11 3.11
N LEU A 160 -1.88 -8.11 3.51
CA LEU A 160 -0.75 -8.32 2.63
C LEU A 160 -0.55 -9.82 2.36
N TYR A 161 -0.52 -10.20 1.09
CA TYR A 161 -0.15 -11.55 0.69
C TYR A 161 1.34 -11.76 0.88
N LEU A 162 1.72 -12.61 1.83
CA LEU A 162 3.12 -12.89 2.15
C LEU A 162 3.75 -13.91 1.20
N GLY A 163 2.99 -14.94 0.80
CA GLY A 163 3.48 -16.00 -0.09
C GLY A 163 2.73 -17.31 0.06
N ASP A 164 3.30 -18.36 -0.53
CA ASP A 164 2.73 -19.69 -0.57
C ASP A 164 3.50 -20.67 0.35
N LEU A 165 2.73 -21.53 1.01
CA LEU A 165 3.27 -22.73 1.63
C LEU A 165 3.41 -23.83 0.57
N LYS A 166 4.61 -24.28 0.35
CA LYS A 166 4.92 -25.44 -0.49
C LYS A 166 5.38 -26.60 0.39
N LYS A 167 5.59 -27.77 -0.19
CA LYS A 167 6.08 -28.93 0.55
C LYS A 167 7.38 -28.56 1.29
N ASN A 168 7.32 -28.50 2.62
CA ASN A 168 8.45 -28.23 3.53
C ASN A 168 9.18 -26.89 3.29
N ARG A 169 8.53 -25.85 2.76
CA ARG A 169 9.11 -24.53 2.59
C ARG A 169 8.05 -23.43 2.43
N PHE A 170 8.47 -22.22 2.62
CA PHE A 170 7.74 -21.01 2.27
C PHE A 170 8.34 -20.40 1.00
N GLU A 171 7.48 -19.94 0.08
CA GLU A 171 7.86 -19.16 -1.10
C GLU A 171 7.26 -17.76 -0.98
N PRO A 172 8.11 -16.70 -0.87
CA PRO A 172 7.64 -15.34 -0.72
C PRO A 172 6.96 -14.83 -2.00
N SER A 173 6.01 -13.94 -1.82
CA SER A 173 5.28 -13.31 -2.92
C SER A 173 5.92 -12.00 -3.38
N GLN A 174 5.59 -11.58 -4.61
CA GLN A 174 5.96 -10.26 -5.11
C GLN A 174 5.34 -9.11 -4.28
N PRO A 175 4.04 -9.16 -3.86
CA PRO A 175 3.50 -8.16 -2.94
C PRO A 175 4.30 -7.99 -1.64
N LEU A 176 4.85 -9.07 -1.08
CA LEU A 176 5.72 -8.96 0.10
C LEU A 176 7.02 -8.22 -0.21
N ALA A 177 7.65 -8.51 -1.35
CA ALA A 177 8.86 -7.80 -1.77
C ALA A 177 8.62 -6.29 -1.85
N LEU A 178 7.53 -5.88 -2.52
CA LEU A 178 7.18 -4.49 -2.72
C LEU A 178 6.67 -3.78 -1.45
N ALA A 179 6.30 -4.52 -0.41
CA ALA A 179 5.87 -3.96 0.87
C ALA A 179 7.03 -3.54 1.77
N PHE A 180 8.23 -4.05 1.53
CA PHE A 180 9.40 -3.70 2.32
C PHE A 180 9.92 -2.30 2.01
N ARG A 181 10.52 -1.68 3.03
CA ARG A 181 11.44 -0.54 2.90
C ARG A 181 12.86 -1.06 2.94
N LYS A 182 13.80 -0.29 2.40
CA LYS A 182 15.20 -0.69 2.29
C LYS A 182 15.90 -0.99 3.63
N ASP A 183 15.36 -0.45 4.73
CA ASP A 183 15.89 -0.59 6.09
C ASP A 183 15.23 -1.71 6.90
N GLU A 184 14.24 -2.39 6.34
CA GLU A 184 13.47 -3.43 7.01
C GLU A 184 14.05 -4.85 6.85
N VAL A 185 14.96 -5.03 5.90
CA VAL A 185 15.70 -6.28 5.68
C VAL A 185 17.18 -5.98 5.46
N GLU A 186 18.08 -6.93 5.75
CA GLU A 186 19.53 -6.76 5.51
C GLU A 186 20.01 -7.47 4.25
N ALA A 187 19.43 -8.64 3.93
CA ALA A 187 19.84 -9.40 2.73
C ALA A 187 19.35 -8.72 1.45
N ILE A 188 19.97 -7.59 1.11
CA ILE A 188 19.66 -6.75 -0.06
C ILE A 188 20.76 -6.89 -1.11
N ILE A 189 20.36 -6.92 -2.38
CA ILE A 189 21.19 -6.66 -3.54
C ILE A 189 20.62 -5.41 -4.21
N SER A 190 21.35 -4.30 -4.20
CA SER A 190 20.89 -3.04 -4.79
C SER A 190 21.70 -2.71 -6.03
N LEU A 191 21.00 -2.58 -7.16
CA LEU A 191 21.60 -2.24 -8.45
C LEU A 191 21.26 -0.80 -8.82
N PRO A 192 22.18 -0.07 -9.49
CA PRO A 192 21.87 1.23 -10.06
C PRO A 192 20.81 1.12 -11.16
N VAL A 193 20.08 2.21 -11.43
CA VAL A 193 18.94 2.23 -12.37
C VAL A 193 19.35 1.90 -13.82
N ASP A 194 20.60 2.15 -14.18
CA ASP A 194 21.17 1.89 -15.51
C ASP A 194 21.88 0.53 -15.63
N ASP A 195 21.83 -0.30 -14.59
CA ASP A 195 22.42 -1.64 -14.62
C ASP A 195 21.64 -2.56 -15.59
N PRO A 196 22.31 -3.14 -16.62
CA PRO A 196 21.63 -3.97 -17.61
C PRO A 196 21.03 -5.25 -17.04
N ARG A 197 21.44 -5.66 -15.83
CA ARG A 197 20.87 -6.82 -15.14
C ARG A 197 19.42 -6.57 -14.70
N LEU A 198 18.98 -5.30 -14.56
CA LEU A 198 17.60 -5.00 -14.21
C LEU A 198 16.63 -5.43 -15.30
N GLU A 199 16.95 -5.13 -16.57
CA GLU A 199 16.12 -5.57 -17.69
C GLU A 199 16.03 -7.10 -17.75
N ARG A 200 17.17 -7.78 -17.54
CA ARG A 200 17.23 -9.25 -17.49
C ARG A 200 16.39 -9.81 -16.34
N TYR A 201 16.44 -9.17 -15.16
CA TYR A 201 15.61 -9.57 -14.03
C TYR A 201 14.11 -9.45 -14.35
N LEU A 202 13.68 -8.36 -14.94
CA LEU A 202 12.28 -8.16 -15.35
C LEU A 202 11.82 -9.16 -16.42
N LYS A 203 12.74 -9.69 -17.21
CA LYS A 203 12.51 -10.79 -18.18
C LYS A 203 12.48 -12.18 -17.55
N GLY A 204 12.65 -12.31 -16.23
CA GLY A 204 12.69 -13.60 -15.55
C GLY A 204 14.05 -14.33 -15.62
N GLU A 205 15.09 -13.68 -16.14
CA GLU A 205 16.41 -14.30 -16.29
C GLU A 205 17.17 -14.35 -14.96
N THR A 206 18.11 -15.30 -14.85
CA THR A 206 19.05 -15.35 -13.73
C THR A 206 20.12 -14.27 -13.86
N LEU A 207 20.62 -13.78 -12.72
CA LEU A 207 21.69 -12.77 -12.68
C LEU A 207 22.95 -13.33 -12.06
N THR A 208 24.10 -12.87 -12.54
CA THR A 208 25.38 -13.06 -11.86
C THR A 208 25.57 -11.94 -10.84
N ILE A 209 25.86 -12.31 -9.59
CA ILE A 209 26.06 -11.40 -8.46
C ILE A 209 27.48 -11.62 -7.93
N LEU A 210 28.22 -10.55 -7.79
CA LEU A 210 29.56 -10.58 -7.21
C LEU A 210 29.48 -10.71 -5.68
N PRO A 211 30.48 -11.31 -5.03
CA PRO A 211 30.47 -11.51 -3.58
C PRO A 211 30.28 -10.20 -2.77
N GLU A 212 30.81 -9.10 -3.26
CA GLU A 212 30.72 -7.77 -2.65
C GLU A 212 29.35 -7.08 -2.82
N GLU A 213 28.51 -7.57 -3.72
CA GLU A 213 27.18 -7.02 -4.00
C GLU A 213 26.09 -7.60 -3.09
N ALA A 214 26.40 -8.65 -2.33
CA ALA A 214 25.43 -9.34 -1.49
C ALA A 214 25.95 -9.52 -0.06
N VAL A 215 25.10 -9.28 0.93
CA VAL A 215 25.46 -9.50 2.35
C VAL A 215 25.72 -10.96 2.65
N HIS A 216 24.95 -11.86 2.05
CA HIS A 216 25.10 -13.30 2.18
C HIS A 216 25.47 -13.94 0.84
N THR A 217 26.30 -14.97 0.86
CA THR A 217 26.75 -15.71 -0.33
C THR A 217 25.69 -16.69 -0.87
N LYS A 218 24.60 -16.89 -0.13
CA LYS A 218 23.50 -17.81 -0.48
C LYS A 218 22.20 -17.41 0.22
N GLY A 219 21.08 -17.94 -0.26
CA GLY A 219 19.76 -17.74 0.36
C GLY A 219 18.91 -16.68 -0.33
N TRP A 220 17.81 -16.32 0.29
CA TRP A 220 16.90 -15.31 -0.23
C TRP A 220 17.49 -13.90 -0.10
N HIS A 221 17.34 -13.12 -1.15
CA HIS A 221 17.71 -11.71 -1.19
C HIS A 221 16.59 -10.88 -1.79
N LEU A 222 16.44 -9.68 -1.29
CA LEU A 222 15.59 -8.65 -1.88
C LEU A 222 16.44 -7.89 -2.92
N LEU A 223 16.04 -7.98 -4.18
CA LEU A 223 16.63 -7.15 -5.23
C LEU A 223 15.99 -5.78 -5.20
N CYS A 224 16.82 -4.75 -5.17
CA CYS A 224 16.41 -3.35 -5.17
C CYS A 224 17.03 -2.59 -6.36
N VAL A 225 16.37 -1.50 -6.74
CA VAL A 225 16.88 -0.48 -7.67
C VAL A 225 17.06 0.79 -6.87
N GLU A 226 18.28 1.33 -6.77
CA GLU A 226 18.57 2.52 -5.96
C GLU A 226 18.04 2.41 -4.51
N GLY A 227 17.99 1.18 -3.98
CA GLY A 227 17.42 0.89 -2.66
C GLY A 227 15.90 0.73 -2.61
N TYR A 228 15.20 0.86 -3.74
CA TYR A 228 13.76 0.57 -3.83
C TYR A 228 13.51 -0.91 -4.17
N PRO A 229 12.70 -1.62 -3.40
CA PRO A 229 12.42 -3.04 -3.64
C PRO A 229 11.82 -3.31 -5.03
N LEU A 230 12.38 -4.26 -5.75
CA LEU A 230 11.91 -4.72 -7.05
C LEU A 230 11.31 -6.12 -6.99
N GLY A 231 11.91 -7.02 -6.23
CA GLY A 231 11.43 -8.40 -6.09
C GLY A 231 12.44 -9.28 -5.37
N PHE A 232 12.15 -10.58 -5.27
CA PHE A 232 13.03 -11.55 -4.63
C PHE A 232 13.86 -12.36 -5.62
N GLY A 233 15.03 -12.81 -5.16
CA GLY A 233 15.81 -13.84 -5.81
C GLY A 233 16.45 -14.76 -4.79
N LYS A 234 16.82 -15.97 -5.20
CA LYS A 234 17.56 -16.91 -4.36
C LYS A 234 18.98 -17.07 -4.87
N LEU A 235 19.95 -16.57 -4.10
CA LEU A 235 21.36 -16.63 -4.46
C LEU A 235 21.92 -18.02 -4.20
N VAL A 236 22.61 -18.57 -5.19
CA VAL A 236 23.30 -19.88 -5.11
C VAL A 236 24.56 -19.79 -5.95
N ASN A 237 25.72 -19.93 -5.33
CA ASN A 237 27.03 -19.93 -6.01
C ASN A 237 27.21 -18.74 -6.96
N GLY A 238 26.93 -17.51 -6.50
CA GLY A 238 27.05 -16.28 -7.30
C GLY A 238 25.96 -16.09 -8.38
N THR A 239 24.99 -17.00 -8.47
CA THR A 239 23.85 -16.89 -9.39
C THR A 239 22.57 -16.59 -8.62
N LEU A 240 21.95 -15.46 -8.88
CA LEU A 240 20.63 -15.11 -8.36
C LEU A 240 19.55 -15.77 -9.24
N LYS A 241 18.92 -16.80 -8.70
CA LYS A 241 17.75 -17.43 -9.32
C LYS A 241 16.57 -16.49 -9.17
N ASN A 242 16.08 -16.00 -10.28
CA ASN A 242 15.00 -15.03 -10.36
C ASN A 242 13.69 -15.60 -9.78
N LYS A 243 12.96 -14.76 -9.05
CA LYS A 243 11.63 -15.06 -8.49
C LYS A 243 10.61 -13.96 -8.80
N TYR A 244 10.92 -13.12 -9.77
CA TYR A 244 9.96 -12.17 -10.36
C TYR A 244 8.87 -12.97 -11.10
N PRO A 245 7.57 -12.54 -10.99
CA PRO A 245 6.42 -13.24 -11.60
C PRO A 245 6.47 -13.34 -13.11
#